data_1e7f85b80fbec3a6fdde01df8d5058e4
#
_entry.id   1e7f85b80fbec3a6fdde01df8d5058e4
#
_cell.length_a   1.000
_cell.length_b   1.000
_cell.length_c   1.000
_cell.angle_alpha   90.00
_cell.angle_beta   90.00
_cell.angle_gamma   90.00
#
_symmetry.space_group_name_H-M   'P 1'
#
loop_
_entity.id
_entity.type
_entity.pdbx_description
1 polymer ?
#
loop_
_entity_poly.entity_id
_entity_poly.type
_entity_poly.pdbx_seq_one_letter_code
_entity_poly.pdbx_strand_id
1 'polypeptide(L)'
;MPTGMIKDGDFSTMNITPKQVLELAAKYIGYKEKASDKDLYSFEDNAGRGNFTMFQAELDKAKFWNTPKNGYEWCTSFIAWCFYRVAGSEAKAILCLTGPYGASCVSWAKYYAAQARLFTKPQVGDQYFQRDSRDGLPCHTGIVESVNGNTFVTIEGNYGNAVQRVTRYLGSTVYGFGRPKYSAESEDEEMERWKTIKDVPEGFYRDTVRQLMQDGIIKGKGGGVVDLTEDMLRTIIFCERIIKK
;
A
#
# COMPACT_ATOMS: atom_id res chain seq x y z
N MET A 1 -8.28 6.53 -22.32
CA MET A 1 -9.03 7.18 -21.23
C MET A 1 -9.85 6.13 -20.51
N PRO A 2 -9.55 5.75 -19.28
CA PRO A 2 -10.49 5.00 -18.48
C PRO A 2 -11.23 5.98 -17.58
N THR A 3 -12.41 6.40 -18.02
CA THR A 3 -13.42 7.10 -17.25
C THR A 3 -14.13 6.09 -16.35
N GLY A 4 -13.68 5.99 -15.12
CA GLY A 4 -14.38 5.34 -14.02
C GLY A 4 -14.50 6.31 -12.86
N MET A 5 -15.28 7.39 -13.02
CA MET A 5 -15.80 8.10 -11.86
C MET A 5 -16.77 7.17 -11.14
N ILE A 6 -16.40 6.73 -9.95
CA ILE A 6 -17.33 6.16 -8.99
C ILE A 6 -18.30 7.31 -8.64
N LYS A 7 -19.57 7.14 -8.98
CA LYS A 7 -20.63 8.06 -8.57
C LYS A 7 -20.70 8.09 -7.04
N ASP A 8 -21.00 9.25 -6.46
CA ASP A 8 -21.30 9.42 -5.03
C ASP A 8 -22.36 8.38 -4.62
N GLY A 9 -21.90 7.27 -4.07
CA GLY A 9 -22.68 6.14 -3.62
C GLY A 9 -22.27 5.80 -2.18
N ASP A 10 -23.23 5.41 -1.41
CA ASP A 10 -23.19 5.03 -0.01
C ASP A 10 -21.86 4.39 0.43
N PHE A 11 -20.99 5.19 1.08
CA PHE A 11 -19.69 4.76 1.60
C PHE A 11 -19.78 4.08 2.97
N SER A 12 -20.99 3.83 3.47
CA SER A 12 -21.22 3.32 4.83
C SER A 12 -20.77 1.87 5.06
N THR A 13 -20.29 1.16 4.00
CA THR A 13 -19.88 -0.26 4.09
C THR A 13 -18.61 -0.60 3.28
N MET A 14 -17.80 0.37 2.86
CA MET A 14 -16.58 0.05 2.11
C MET A 14 -15.51 -0.48 3.05
N ASN A 15 -15.19 -1.75 2.93
CA ASN A 15 -14.02 -2.36 3.56
C ASN A 15 -12.76 -1.83 2.88
N ILE A 16 -12.05 -0.89 3.52
CA ILE A 16 -10.80 -0.35 3.02
C ILE A 16 -9.66 -1.18 3.57
N THR A 17 -8.91 -1.83 2.66
CA THR A 17 -7.80 -2.71 3.01
C THR A 17 -6.45 -2.11 2.63
N PRO A 18 -5.33 -2.54 3.27
CA PRO A 18 -3.99 -2.18 2.85
C PRO A 18 -3.72 -2.49 1.38
N LYS A 19 -4.22 -3.62 0.88
CA LYS A 19 -4.05 -4.08 -0.50
C LYS A 19 -4.56 -3.06 -1.52
N GLN A 20 -5.79 -2.56 -1.34
CA GLN A 20 -6.38 -1.57 -2.26
C GLN A 20 -5.55 -0.29 -2.36
N VAL A 21 -5.04 0.20 -1.22
CA VAL A 21 -4.22 1.42 -1.18
C VAL A 21 -2.85 1.18 -1.83
N LEU A 22 -2.22 0.04 -1.55
CA LEU A 22 -0.91 -0.33 -2.11
C LEU A 22 -0.98 -0.60 -3.61
N GLU A 23 -2.00 -1.29 -4.10
CA GLU A 23 -2.23 -1.51 -5.53
C GLU A 23 -2.41 -0.19 -6.28
N LEU A 24 -3.10 0.77 -5.68
CA LEU A 24 -3.23 2.10 -6.26
C LEU A 24 -1.89 2.83 -6.26
N ALA A 25 -1.19 2.87 -5.13
CA ALA A 25 0.12 3.53 -5.00
C ALA A 25 1.14 2.98 -6.00
N ALA A 26 1.18 1.65 -6.18
CA ALA A 26 2.11 0.98 -7.09
C ALA A 26 1.92 1.38 -8.56
N LYS A 27 0.70 1.73 -8.99
CA LYS A 27 0.42 2.20 -10.36
C LYS A 27 1.12 3.49 -10.71
N TYR A 28 1.56 4.26 -9.72
CA TYR A 28 2.18 5.57 -9.92
C TYR A 28 3.70 5.55 -9.73
N ILE A 29 4.31 4.38 -9.49
CA ILE A 29 5.77 4.25 -9.44
C ILE A 29 6.37 4.74 -10.77
N GLY A 30 7.35 5.65 -10.67
CA GLY A 30 7.95 6.33 -11.82
C GLY A 30 7.32 7.67 -12.18
N TYR A 31 6.17 8.04 -11.60
CA TYR A 31 5.61 9.39 -11.76
C TYR A 31 6.58 10.43 -11.20
N LYS A 32 6.90 11.46 -11.99
CA LYS A 32 7.78 12.57 -11.61
C LYS A 32 6.98 13.85 -11.35
N GLU A 33 7.38 14.62 -10.33
CA GLU A 33 6.82 15.95 -10.12
C GLU A 33 7.08 16.86 -11.32
N LYS A 34 6.29 17.92 -11.42
CA LYS A 34 6.33 18.85 -12.55
C LYS A 34 7.00 20.16 -12.16
N ALA A 35 7.63 20.81 -13.15
CA ALA A 35 8.20 22.14 -13.01
C ALA A 35 7.13 23.23 -12.81
N SER A 36 5.90 22.96 -13.25
CA SER A 36 4.74 23.85 -13.17
C SER A 36 3.43 23.07 -13.09
N ASP A 37 2.32 23.72 -13.02
CA ASP A 37 0.95 23.15 -13.01
C ASP A 37 0.48 22.57 -14.36
N LYS A 38 1.38 22.44 -15.34
CA LYS A 38 1.10 21.84 -16.65
C LYS A 38 1.43 20.35 -16.65
N ASP A 39 0.77 19.60 -17.54
CA ASP A 39 1.03 18.19 -17.81
C ASP A 39 1.01 17.29 -16.57
N LEU A 40 0.20 17.66 -15.56
CA LEU A 40 0.16 17.00 -14.25
C LEU A 40 -0.14 15.50 -14.33
N TYR A 41 -0.83 15.04 -15.37
CA TYR A 41 -1.21 13.64 -15.53
C TYR A 41 -0.21 12.83 -16.38
N SER A 42 0.77 13.47 -16.99
CA SER A 42 1.86 12.76 -17.67
C SER A 42 2.87 12.23 -16.64
N PHE A 43 3.49 11.12 -16.92
CA PHE A 43 4.58 10.60 -16.08
C PHE A 43 5.89 11.35 -16.32
N GLU A 44 6.16 11.76 -17.55
CA GLU A 44 7.44 12.32 -17.96
C GLU A 44 7.39 13.80 -18.38
N ASP A 45 6.30 14.22 -19.06
CA ASP A 45 6.22 15.57 -19.58
C ASP A 45 6.25 16.60 -18.46
N ASN A 46 6.91 17.74 -18.72
CA ASN A 46 7.09 18.84 -17.77
C ASN A 46 7.75 18.40 -16.43
N ALA A 47 8.49 17.29 -16.42
CA ALA A 47 9.19 16.84 -15.21
C ALA A 47 10.19 17.92 -14.75
N GLY A 48 10.22 18.19 -13.43
CA GLY A 48 11.07 19.25 -12.87
C GLY A 48 10.99 19.26 -11.35
N ARG A 49 11.50 20.34 -10.74
CA ARG A 49 11.59 20.48 -9.28
C ARG A 49 10.62 21.54 -8.76
N GLY A 50 9.38 21.53 -9.26
CA GLY A 50 8.38 22.53 -8.89
C GLY A 50 7.39 22.03 -7.83
N ASN A 51 7.50 20.79 -7.40
CA ASN A 51 6.55 20.15 -6.48
C ASN A 51 5.09 20.15 -6.99
N PHE A 52 4.87 20.40 -8.29
CA PHE A 52 3.52 20.30 -8.85
C PHE A 52 3.21 18.85 -9.18
N THR A 53 2.06 18.35 -8.72
CA THR A 53 1.65 16.97 -8.93
C THR A 53 0.15 16.85 -9.15
N MET A 54 -0.28 15.83 -9.90
CA MET A 54 -1.68 15.49 -10.03
C MET A 54 -2.31 15.16 -8.66
N PHE A 55 -1.54 14.56 -7.76
CA PHE A 55 -2.01 14.15 -6.43
C PHE A 55 -2.49 15.35 -5.61
N GLN A 56 -1.66 16.40 -5.55
CA GLN A 56 -2.01 17.64 -4.84
C GLN A 56 -3.12 18.40 -5.56
N ALA A 57 -3.06 18.49 -6.89
CA ALA A 57 -4.09 19.19 -7.66
C ALA A 57 -5.48 18.58 -7.47
N GLU A 58 -5.59 17.25 -7.42
CA GLU A 58 -6.86 16.57 -7.15
C GLU A 58 -7.33 16.79 -5.71
N LEU A 59 -6.43 16.72 -4.72
CA LEU A 59 -6.77 17.00 -3.32
C LEU A 59 -7.19 18.45 -3.11
N ASP A 60 -6.53 19.39 -3.79
CA ASP A 60 -6.90 20.82 -3.75
C ASP A 60 -8.28 21.06 -4.37
N LYS A 61 -8.55 20.43 -5.53
CA LYS A 61 -9.88 20.46 -6.17
C LYS A 61 -10.97 19.88 -5.26
N ALA A 62 -10.65 18.80 -4.54
CA ALA A 62 -11.54 18.17 -3.58
C ALA A 62 -11.66 18.93 -2.25
N LYS A 63 -10.91 20.03 -2.07
CA LYS A 63 -10.81 20.75 -0.80
C LYS A 63 -10.45 19.84 0.38
N PHE A 64 -9.59 18.87 0.11
CA PHE A 64 -9.12 17.94 1.15
C PHE A 64 -8.36 18.66 2.26
N TRP A 65 -7.61 19.70 1.92
CA TRP A 65 -6.92 20.59 2.84
C TRP A 65 -7.64 21.93 2.97
N ASN A 66 -7.41 22.63 4.08
CA ASN A 66 -7.94 23.98 4.28
C ASN A 66 -7.30 25.03 3.35
N THR A 67 -6.10 24.73 2.83
CA THR A 67 -5.37 25.58 1.88
C THR A 67 -4.76 24.71 0.79
N PRO A 68 -4.67 25.19 -0.46
CA PRO A 68 -4.03 24.46 -1.55
C PRO A 68 -2.60 24.04 -1.21
N LYS A 69 -2.18 22.89 -1.72
CA LYS A 69 -0.87 22.28 -1.50
C LYS A 69 -0.08 22.04 -2.76
N ASN A 70 -0.67 22.23 -3.95
CA ASN A 70 0.06 22.00 -5.20
C ASN A 70 1.23 22.99 -5.30
N GLY A 71 2.44 22.49 -5.57
CA GLY A 71 3.67 23.25 -5.54
C GLY A 71 4.46 23.19 -4.21
N TYR A 72 4.00 22.43 -3.21
CA TYR A 72 4.71 22.19 -1.95
C TYR A 72 5.19 20.74 -1.87
N GLU A 73 6.04 20.43 -0.87
CA GLU A 73 6.48 19.06 -0.57
C GLU A 73 5.28 18.11 -0.49
N TRP A 74 5.36 16.97 -1.17
CA TRP A 74 4.17 16.17 -1.44
C TRP A 74 4.22 14.70 -0.98
N CYS A 75 5.18 14.33 -0.13
CA CYS A 75 5.25 12.97 0.40
C CYS A 75 3.97 12.58 1.16
N THR A 76 3.46 13.43 2.07
CA THR A 76 2.19 13.20 2.77
C THR A 76 0.98 13.35 1.84
N SER A 77 1.05 14.25 0.86
CA SER A 77 -0.05 14.45 -0.10
C SER A 77 -0.25 13.23 -1.00
N PHE A 78 0.83 12.55 -1.39
CA PHE A 78 0.72 11.30 -2.14
C PHE A 78 -0.05 10.23 -1.35
N ILE A 79 0.29 10.05 -0.07
CA ILE A 79 -0.42 9.11 0.81
C ILE A 79 -1.87 9.53 0.97
N ALA A 80 -2.14 10.82 1.28
CA ALA A 80 -3.49 11.33 1.40
C ALA A 80 -4.31 11.07 0.14
N TRP A 81 -3.71 11.27 -1.04
CA TRP A 81 -4.35 11.03 -2.31
C TRP A 81 -4.69 9.54 -2.52
N CYS A 82 -3.77 8.63 -2.21
CA CYS A 82 -4.04 7.20 -2.31
C CYS A 82 -5.26 6.80 -1.46
N PHE A 83 -5.30 7.26 -0.23
CA PHE A 83 -6.43 6.98 0.66
C PHE A 83 -7.72 7.68 0.18
N TYR A 84 -7.62 8.93 -0.28
CA TYR A 84 -8.78 9.66 -0.81
C TYR A 84 -9.38 8.99 -2.04
N ARG A 85 -8.55 8.46 -2.94
CA ARG A 85 -9.01 7.76 -4.14
C ARG A 85 -9.70 6.43 -3.83
N VAL A 86 -9.34 5.78 -2.73
CA VAL A 86 -9.93 4.49 -2.29
C VAL A 86 -11.13 4.72 -1.38
N ALA A 87 -11.07 5.70 -0.47
CA ALA A 87 -12.02 5.86 0.63
C ALA A 87 -12.83 7.17 0.61
N GLY A 88 -12.61 8.04 -0.37
CA GLY A 88 -13.32 9.32 -0.47
C GLY A 88 -13.18 10.19 0.78
N SER A 89 -14.30 10.64 1.32
CA SER A 89 -14.35 11.49 2.52
C SER A 89 -13.79 10.81 3.78
N GLU A 90 -13.84 9.47 3.86
CA GLU A 90 -13.38 8.70 5.02
C GLU A 90 -11.86 8.65 5.16
N ALA A 91 -11.12 9.03 4.12
CA ALA A 91 -9.65 8.99 4.11
C ALA A 91 -9.01 9.69 5.31
N LYS A 92 -9.56 10.83 5.74
CA LYS A 92 -9.05 11.57 6.91
C LYS A 92 -9.23 10.78 8.21
N ALA A 93 -10.38 10.16 8.40
CA ALA A 93 -10.68 9.37 9.58
C ALA A 93 -9.79 8.11 9.64
N ILE A 94 -9.61 7.43 8.49
CA ILE A 94 -8.74 6.25 8.36
C ILE A 94 -7.29 6.62 8.66
N LEU A 95 -6.79 7.74 8.12
CA LEU A 95 -5.45 8.28 8.37
C LEU A 95 -5.29 8.96 9.73
N CYS A 96 -6.30 8.90 10.60
CA CYS A 96 -6.28 9.53 11.93
C CYS A 96 -6.10 11.06 11.91
N LEU A 97 -6.42 11.75 10.83
CA LEU A 97 -6.22 13.20 10.68
C LEU A 97 -7.31 13.97 11.41
N THR A 98 -7.06 14.31 12.68
CA THR A 98 -8.05 14.95 13.59
C THR A 98 -7.90 16.45 13.73
N GLY A 99 -6.88 17.05 13.11
CA GLY A 99 -6.59 18.48 13.26
C GLY A 99 -6.57 19.24 11.94
N PRO A 100 -6.51 20.58 12.01
CA PRO A 100 -6.54 21.47 10.86
C PRO A 100 -5.21 21.51 10.07
N TYR A 101 -4.18 20.89 10.58
CA TYR A 101 -2.83 20.96 10.03
C TYR A 101 -2.69 20.00 8.83
N GLY A 102 -2.47 20.57 7.67
CA GLY A 102 -2.39 19.88 6.41
C GLY A 102 -1.29 18.83 6.28
N ALA A 103 -0.58 18.84 5.16
CA ALA A 103 0.40 17.84 4.76
C ALA A 103 1.74 17.95 5.54
N SER A 104 1.77 17.53 6.80
CA SER A 104 2.96 17.59 7.67
C SER A 104 3.24 16.24 8.33
N CYS A 105 4.42 15.65 8.07
CA CYS A 105 4.86 14.40 8.70
C CYS A 105 4.84 14.50 10.24
N VAL A 106 5.29 15.63 10.80
CA VAL A 106 5.31 15.87 12.26
C VAL A 106 3.89 15.83 12.83
N SER A 107 2.95 16.52 12.18
CA SER A 107 1.56 16.55 12.65
C SER A 107 0.88 15.18 12.52
N TRP A 108 1.13 14.48 11.43
CA TRP A 108 0.52 13.17 11.21
C TRP A 108 1.02 12.12 12.21
N ALA A 109 2.33 12.08 12.49
CA ALA A 109 2.87 11.20 13.52
C ALA A 109 2.25 11.49 14.90
N LYS A 110 2.04 12.77 15.25
CA LYS A 110 1.36 13.18 16.49
C LYS A 110 -0.10 12.72 16.52
N TYR A 111 -0.83 12.79 15.41
CA TYR A 111 -2.21 12.31 15.35
C TYR A 111 -2.31 10.80 15.54
N TYR A 112 -1.41 10.02 14.92
CA TYR A 112 -1.34 8.59 15.18
C TYR A 112 -0.99 8.29 16.64
N ALA A 113 -0.01 9.00 17.22
CA ALA A 113 0.37 8.83 18.62
C ALA A 113 -0.78 9.15 19.58
N ALA A 114 -1.52 10.24 19.33
CA ALA A 114 -2.67 10.64 20.14
C ALA A 114 -3.81 9.62 20.15
N GLN A 115 -3.87 8.74 19.15
CA GLN A 115 -4.86 7.67 19.03
C GLN A 115 -4.27 6.28 19.36
N ALA A 116 -3.08 6.21 19.97
CA ALA A 116 -2.34 4.98 20.27
C ALA A 116 -2.10 4.09 19.02
N ARG A 117 -1.91 4.73 17.85
CA ARG A 117 -1.70 4.06 16.56
C ARG A 117 -0.32 4.33 15.94
N LEU A 118 0.62 4.83 16.71
CA LEU A 118 2.03 4.97 16.31
C LEU A 118 2.84 3.82 16.92
N PHE A 119 3.45 3.00 16.09
CA PHE A 119 4.16 1.77 16.47
C PHE A 119 5.64 1.84 16.13
N THR A 120 6.43 0.95 16.74
CA THR A 120 7.88 0.80 16.48
C THR A 120 8.18 -0.33 15.49
N LYS A 121 7.22 -1.22 15.24
CA LYS A 121 7.34 -2.34 14.28
C LYS A 121 6.37 -2.14 13.12
N PRO A 122 6.84 -2.30 11.87
CA PRO A 122 6.01 -2.14 10.68
C PRO A 122 5.03 -3.28 10.51
N GLN A 123 3.89 -2.96 9.92
CA GLN A 123 3.00 -3.91 9.25
C GLN A 123 2.71 -3.39 7.84
N VAL A 124 2.32 -4.30 6.94
CA VAL A 124 1.89 -3.93 5.58
C VAL A 124 0.72 -2.94 5.66
N GLY A 125 0.79 -1.87 4.88
CA GLY A 125 -0.18 -0.79 4.91
C GLY A 125 0.10 0.31 5.94
N ASP A 126 1.02 0.12 6.88
CA ASP A 126 1.40 1.19 7.81
C ASP A 126 2.03 2.38 7.05
N GLN A 127 1.79 3.56 7.56
CA GLN A 127 2.49 4.76 7.12
C GLN A 127 3.84 4.86 7.85
N TYR A 128 4.93 4.68 7.12
CA TYR A 128 6.29 4.87 7.61
C TYR A 128 6.61 6.36 7.79
N PHE A 129 7.29 6.71 8.88
CA PHE A 129 7.85 8.03 9.12
C PHE A 129 9.37 7.94 9.26
N GLN A 130 10.08 8.68 8.42
CA GLN A 130 11.53 8.85 8.51
C GLN A 130 11.87 9.89 9.57
N ARG A 131 12.89 9.60 10.38
CA ARG A 131 13.46 10.52 11.36
C ARG A 131 14.49 11.43 10.69
N ASP A 132 14.37 12.73 10.88
CA ASP A 132 15.41 13.68 10.51
C ASP A 132 16.61 13.51 11.49
N SER A 133 17.83 13.49 10.95
CA SER A 133 19.06 13.35 11.75
C SER A 133 19.42 14.61 12.54
N ARG A 134 18.86 15.77 12.18
CA ARG A 134 19.17 17.07 12.77
C ARG A 134 18.39 17.34 14.06
N ASP A 135 17.10 17.03 14.04
CA ASP A 135 16.18 17.36 15.15
C ASP A 135 15.40 16.15 15.69
N GLY A 136 15.56 15.00 15.04
CA GLY A 136 14.89 13.76 15.42
C GLY A 136 13.39 13.71 15.10
N LEU A 137 12.85 14.70 14.40
CA LEU A 137 11.43 14.78 14.05
C LEU A 137 11.13 14.02 12.74
N PRO A 138 9.86 13.68 12.47
CA PRO A 138 9.45 13.11 11.19
C PRO A 138 9.65 14.09 10.03
N CYS A 139 10.43 13.72 9.01
CA CYS A 139 10.73 14.58 7.87
C CYS A 139 10.24 14.02 6.51
N HIS A 140 9.98 12.72 6.43
CA HIS A 140 9.53 12.07 5.21
C HIS A 140 8.63 10.88 5.53
N THR A 141 7.91 10.36 4.51
CA THR A 141 6.93 9.29 4.73
C THR A 141 6.67 8.46 3.48
N GLY A 142 6.21 7.24 3.67
CA GLY A 142 5.77 6.29 2.65
C GLY A 142 4.77 5.29 3.21
N ILE A 143 4.23 4.42 2.35
CA ILE A 143 3.34 3.32 2.75
C ILE A 143 4.16 2.02 2.73
N VAL A 144 4.12 1.24 3.81
CA VAL A 144 4.82 -0.05 3.90
C VAL A 144 4.15 -1.07 2.98
N GLU A 145 4.90 -1.54 1.99
CA GLU A 145 4.43 -2.52 1.00
C GLU A 145 4.73 -3.96 1.44
N SER A 146 5.88 -4.19 2.06
CA SER A 146 6.27 -5.50 2.57
C SER A 146 7.23 -5.39 3.74
N VAL A 147 7.29 -6.44 4.57
CA VAL A 147 8.18 -6.54 5.74
C VAL A 147 8.92 -7.87 5.69
N ASN A 148 10.25 -7.83 5.87
CA ASN A 148 11.08 -9.03 5.94
C ASN A 148 12.18 -8.85 7.00
N GLY A 149 11.93 -9.38 8.20
CA GLY A 149 12.85 -9.24 9.34
C GLY A 149 13.14 -7.77 9.68
N ASN A 150 14.39 -7.34 9.55
CA ASN A 150 14.83 -5.97 9.81
C ASN A 150 14.73 -5.05 8.60
N THR A 151 14.24 -5.53 7.45
CA THR A 151 14.02 -4.74 6.24
C THR A 151 12.54 -4.60 5.96
N PHE A 152 12.17 -3.50 5.33
CA PHE A 152 10.83 -3.30 4.82
C PHE A 152 10.90 -2.48 3.52
N VAL A 153 9.91 -2.65 2.67
CA VAL A 153 9.79 -1.91 1.42
C VAL A 153 8.64 -0.93 1.55
N THR A 154 8.84 0.28 1.06
CA THR A 154 7.82 1.32 1.04
C THR A 154 7.58 1.82 -0.38
N ILE A 155 6.35 2.32 -0.64
CA ILE A 155 6.06 3.16 -1.81
C ILE A 155 5.96 4.59 -1.30
N GLU A 156 6.80 5.48 -1.85
CA GLU A 156 7.00 6.84 -1.35
C GLU A 156 6.77 7.86 -2.44
N GLY A 157 5.98 8.88 -2.15
CA GLY A 157 5.90 10.09 -2.96
C GLY A 157 7.00 11.08 -2.58
N ASN A 158 7.46 11.87 -3.52
CA ASN A 158 8.52 12.86 -3.33
C ASN A 158 9.88 12.28 -2.86
N TYR A 159 10.15 11.04 -3.16
CA TYR A 159 11.48 10.48 -2.97
C TYR A 159 12.29 10.69 -4.26
N GLY A 160 13.26 11.61 -4.18
CA GLY A 160 13.98 12.05 -5.37
C GLY A 160 13.08 12.69 -6.44
N ASN A 161 12.07 13.46 -6.01
CA ASN A 161 11.08 14.16 -6.83
C ASN A 161 10.18 13.22 -7.66
N ALA A 162 10.00 11.98 -7.19
CA ALA A 162 9.21 10.96 -7.89
C ALA A 162 8.44 10.06 -6.91
N VAL A 163 7.54 9.24 -7.43
CA VAL A 163 7.00 8.10 -6.70
C VAL A 163 7.94 6.93 -6.89
N GLN A 164 8.46 6.38 -5.80
CA GLN A 164 9.43 5.29 -5.85
C GLN A 164 9.12 4.17 -4.85
N ARG A 165 9.56 2.97 -5.20
CA ARG A 165 9.66 1.85 -4.27
C ARG A 165 11.04 1.90 -3.61
N VAL A 166 11.08 1.91 -2.27
CA VAL A 166 12.32 2.11 -1.52
C VAL A 166 12.49 1.01 -0.49
N THR A 167 13.66 0.37 -0.45
CA THR A 167 14.02 -0.56 0.62
C THR A 167 14.55 0.23 1.81
N ARG A 168 14.01 -0.05 2.99
CA ARG A 168 14.33 0.59 4.26
C ARG A 168 14.80 -0.45 5.28
N TYR A 169 15.52 0.02 6.30
CA TYR A 169 16.01 -0.81 7.39
C TYR A 169 15.50 -0.28 8.73
N LEU A 170 15.10 -1.17 9.63
CA LEU A 170 14.78 -0.79 11.00
C LEU A 170 16.04 -0.26 11.69
N GLY A 171 15.95 0.89 12.35
CA GLY A 171 17.08 1.53 13.01
C GLY A 171 16.82 2.99 13.34
N SER A 172 17.90 3.73 13.58
CA SER A 172 17.86 5.12 14.05
C SER A 172 17.19 6.11 13.10
N THR A 173 17.11 5.78 11.80
CA THR A 173 16.45 6.60 10.78
C THR A 173 14.93 6.42 10.75
N VAL A 174 14.39 5.46 11.50
CA VAL A 174 12.95 5.25 11.63
C VAL A 174 12.44 6.06 12.81
N TYR A 175 11.42 6.90 12.57
CA TYR A 175 10.69 7.56 13.65
C TYR A 175 9.60 6.64 14.22
N GLY A 176 8.85 6.00 13.34
CA GLY A 176 7.78 5.08 13.70
C GLY A 176 6.86 4.75 12.51
N PHE A 177 5.82 4.01 12.81
CA PHE A 177 4.83 3.51 11.86
C PHE A 177 3.43 3.87 12.34
N GLY A 178 2.78 4.80 11.63
CA GLY A 178 1.39 5.14 11.86
C GLY A 178 0.50 4.07 11.22
N ARG A 179 -0.39 3.45 11.99
CA ARG A 179 -1.30 2.43 11.48
C ARG A 179 -2.66 3.03 11.13
N PRO A 180 -3.02 3.14 9.85
CA PRO A 180 -4.35 3.59 9.43
C PRO A 180 -5.46 2.71 10.02
N LYS A 181 -6.65 3.27 10.15
CA LYS A 181 -7.84 2.54 10.58
C LYS A 181 -8.45 1.83 9.38
N TYR A 182 -7.74 0.88 8.82
CA TYR A 182 -8.33 -0.01 7.85
C TYR A 182 -9.55 -0.71 8.44
N SER A 183 -10.51 -1.06 7.64
CA SER A 183 -11.53 -2.02 8.04
C SER A 183 -10.81 -3.29 8.47
N ALA A 184 -11.29 -3.97 9.50
CA ALA A 184 -10.83 -5.33 9.74
C ALA A 184 -10.91 -6.04 8.39
N GLU A 185 -9.81 -6.64 7.94
CA GLU A 185 -9.93 -7.63 6.89
C GLU A 185 -11.01 -8.56 7.40
N SER A 186 -12.14 -8.60 6.71
CA SER A 186 -13.07 -9.68 6.96
C SER A 186 -12.20 -10.92 6.77
N GLU A 187 -12.17 -11.82 7.77
CA GLU A 187 -11.52 -13.12 7.61
C GLU A 187 -12.06 -13.89 6.38
N ASP A 188 -12.92 -13.25 5.63
CA ASP A 188 -13.64 -13.61 4.41
C ASP A 188 -13.11 -12.99 3.09
N GLU A 189 -11.96 -12.31 3.00
CA GLU A 189 -11.10 -12.59 1.86
C GLU A 189 -10.54 -13.99 2.09
N GLU A 190 -11.43 -14.97 2.01
CA GLU A 190 -11.13 -16.36 1.82
C GLU A 190 -10.15 -16.39 0.65
N MET A 191 -8.83 -16.48 0.97
CA MET A 191 -7.83 -16.75 -0.07
C MET A 191 -8.41 -17.89 -0.86
N GLU A 192 -8.68 -17.67 -2.16
CA GLU A 192 -9.41 -18.62 -2.99
C GLU A 192 -8.82 -20.00 -2.76
N ARG A 193 -9.51 -20.78 -1.90
CA ARG A 193 -9.05 -22.10 -1.51
C ARG A 193 -9.64 -23.08 -2.50
N TRP A 194 -8.80 -23.71 -3.20
CA TRP A 194 -9.17 -24.85 -4.02
C TRP A 194 -9.50 -26.02 -3.12
N LYS A 195 -10.78 -26.24 -2.90
CA LYS A 195 -11.28 -27.31 -2.01
C LYS A 195 -11.06 -28.68 -2.61
N THR A 196 -11.14 -28.76 -3.94
CA THR A 196 -10.92 -30.02 -4.68
C THR A 196 -9.90 -29.79 -5.81
N ILE A 197 -9.36 -30.88 -6.35
CA ILE A 197 -8.46 -30.81 -7.50
C ILE A 197 -9.11 -30.18 -8.74
N LYS A 198 -10.43 -30.22 -8.86
CA LYS A 198 -11.17 -29.61 -9.97
C LYS A 198 -11.19 -28.08 -9.89
N ASP A 199 -11.07 -27.54 -8.69
CA ASP A 199 -11.06 -26.09 -8.45
C ASP A 199 -9.70 -25.49 -8.79
N VAL A 200 -8.62 -26.30 -8.78
CA VAL A 200 -7.28 -25.86 -9.20
C VAL A 200 -7.30 -25.49 -10.69
N PRO A 201 -6.76 -24.32 -11.11
CA PRO A 201 -6.71 -23.93 -12.51
C PRO A 201 -6.10 -25.01 -13.41
N GLU A 202 -6.69 -25.23 -14.58
CA GLU A 202 -6.18 -26.23 -15.54
C GLU A 202 -4.76 -25.92 -16.02
N GLY A 203 -4.05 -26.94 -16.46
CA GLY A 203 -2.68 -26.83 -16.91
C GLY A 203 -1.69 -27.05 -15.78
N PHE A 204 -0.59 -26.30 -15.79
CA PHE A 204 0.58 -26.51 -14.92
C PHE A 204 0.25 -26.72 -13.43
N TYR A 205 -0.64 -25.92 -12.86
CA TYR A 205 -0.99 -26.02 -11.44
C TYR A 205 -1.73 -27.31 -11.10
N ARG A 206 -2.75 -27.68 -11.89
CA ARG A 206 -3.53 -28.90 -11.66
C ARG A 206 -2.70 -30.16 -11.85
N ASP A 207 -1.86 -30.17 -12.87
CA ASP A 207 -0.97 -31.29 -13.13
C ASP A 207 0.08 -31.46 -12.05
N THR A 208 0.64 -30.34 -11.56
CA THR A 208 1.56 -30.34 -10.42
C THR A 208 0.90 -30.87 -9.16
N VAL A 209 -0.32 -30.44 -8.82
CA VAL A 209 -1.06 -30.97 -7.66
C VAL A 209 -1.31 -32.46 -7.79
N ARG A 210 -1.69 -32.96 -8.96
CA ARG A 210 -1.85 -34.40 -9.21
C ARG A 210 -0.57 -35.17 -8.97
N GLN A 211 0.55 -34.66 -9.49
CA GLN A 211 1.84 -35.28 -9.30
C GLN A 211 2.25 -35.32 -7.82
N LEU A 212 2.11 -34.20 -7.11
CA LEU A 212 2.43 -34.10 -5.68
C LEU A 212 1.55 -35.02 -4.81
N MET A 213 0.30 -35.27 -5.23
CA MET A 213 -0.59 -36.25 -4.59
C MET A 213 -0.12 -37.69 -4.87
N GLN A 214 0.28 -38.00 -6.11
CA GLN A 214 0.82 -39.32 -6.49
C GLN A 214 2.12 -39.63 -5.76
N ASP A 215 2.97 -38.62 -5.60
CA ASP A 215 4.25 -38.71 -4.87
C ASP A 215 4.06 -38.74 -3.34
N GLY A 216 2.82 -38.64 -2.84
CA GLY A 216 2.48 -38.66 -1.41
C GLY A 216 2.90 -37.42 -0.62
N ILE A 217 3.33 -36.35 -1.32
CA ILE A 217 3.75 -35.07 -0.73
C ILE A 217 2.52 -34.32 -0.22
N ILE A 218 1.43 -34.32 -0.99
CA ILE A 218 0.12 -33.82 -0.57
C ILE A 218 -0.78 -35.02 -0.25
N LYS A 219 -1.13 -35.15 1.01
CA LYS A 219 -2.02 -36.22 1.48
C LYS A 219 -3.48 -35.76 1.55
N GLY A 220 -4.11 -35.30 0.54
CA GLY A 220 -5.49 -34.79 0.62
C GLY A 220 -6.38 -35.44 1.69
N LYS A 221 -7.44 -34.78 2.09
CA LYS A 221 -8.37 -35.26 3.16
C LYS A 221 -9.27 -36.44 2.73
N GLY A 222 -8.95 -37.12 1.61
CA GLY A 222 -9.79 -38.14 0.97
C GLY A 222 -10.82 -37.54 0.00
N GLY A 223 -11.38 -38.39 -0.91
CA GLY A 223 -12.43 -37.95 -1.84
C GLY A 223 -12.04 -36.84 -2.84
N GLY A 224 -10.73 -36.60 -3.07
CA GLY A 224 -10.22 -35.56 -3.98
C GLY A 224 -10.15 -34.15 -3.35
N VAL A 225 -10.33 -34.04 -2.03
CA VAL A 225 -10.21 -32.77 -1.29
C VAL A 225 -8.74 -32.43 -1.10
N VAL A 226 -8.30 -31.29 -1.61
CA VAL A 226 -6.90 -30.81 -1.50
C VAL A 226 -6.73 -29.67 -0.50
N ASP A 227 -7.72 -28.78 -0.37
CA ASP A 227 -7.75 -27.64 0.58
C ASP A 227 -6.48 -26.77 0.52
N LEU A 228 -6.12 -26.34 -0.70
CA LEU A 228 -4.92 -25.56 -0.99
C LEU A 228 -5.26 -24.12 -1.40
N THR A 229 -4.39 -23.19 -1.05
CA THR A 229 -4.35 -21.86 -1.68
C THR A 229 -3.26 -21.81 -2.75
N GLU A 230 -3.29 -20.80 -3.64
CA GLU A 230 -2.24 -20.61 -4.63
C GLU A 230 -0.87 -20.44 -3.98
N ASP A 231 -0.78 -19.68 -2.89
CA ASP A 231 0.49 -19.45 -2.17
C ASP A 231 1.01 -20.71 -1.48
N MET A 232 0.14 -21.55 -0.94
CA MET A 232 0.53 -22.87 -0.42
C MET A 232 1.12 -23.73 -1.52
N LEU A 233 0.49 -23.78 -2.69
CA LEU A 233 0.99 -24.55 -3.82
C LEU A 233 2.32 -24.01 -4.34
N ARG A 234 2.50 -22.72 -4.48
CA ARG A 234 3.76 -22.07 -4.87
C ARG A 234 4.88 -22.42 -3.89
N THR A 235 4.59 -22.40 -2.59
CA THR A 235 5.56 -22.76 -1.54
C THR A 235 5.96 -24.23 -1.65
N ILE A 236 5.02 -25.15 -1.85
CA ILE A 236 5.29 -26.58 -2.02
C ILE A 236 6.17 -26.83 -3.26
N ILE A 237 5.85 -26.20 -4.38
CA ILE A 237 6.64 -26.32 -5.63
C ILE A 237 8.07 -25.81 -5.42
N PHE A 238 8.22 -24.69 -4.70
CA PHE A 238 9.54 -24.13 -4.40
C PHE A 238 10.36 -25.08 -3.52
N CYS A 239 9.79 -25.63 -2.46
CA CYS A 239 10.44 -26.61 -1.58
C CYS A 239 10.84 -27.88 -2.34
N GLU A 240 9.95 -28.41 -3.20
CA GLU A 240 10.23 -29.59 -4.00
C GLU A 240 11.44 -29.41 -4.93
N ARG A 241 11.55 -28.25 -5.57
CA ARG A 241 12.69 -27.90 -6.44
C ARG A 241 14.02 -27.79 -5.69
N ILE A 242 14.00 -27.44 -4.40
CA ILE A 242 15.20 -27.39 -3.56
C ILE A 242 15.62 -28.81 -3.14
N ILE A 243 14.68 -29.67 -2.78
CA ILE A 243 14.95 -31.01 -2.27
C ILE A 243 15.42 -31.98 -3.37
N LYS A 244 15.00 -31.76 -4.62
CA LYS A 244 15.37 -32.58 -5.79
C LYS A 244 16.71 -32.17 -6.44
N LYS A 245 17.42 -31.17 -5.88
CA LYS A 245 18.80 -30.81 -6.25
C LYS A 245 19.80 -31.43 -5.32
#